data_9e8ed98cfde8eb434e2ea9b80f8a955a
#
_entry.id   9e8ed98cfde8eb434e2ea9b80f8a955a
#
_cell.length_a   1.000
_cell.length_b   1.000
_cell.length_c   1.000
_cell.angle_alpha   90.00
_cell.angle_beta   90.00
_cell.angle_gamma   90.00
#
_symmetry.space_group_name_H-M   'P 1'
#
loop_
_entity.id
_entity.type
_entity.pdbx_description
1 polymer ?
#
loop_
_entity_poly.entity_id
_entity_poly.type
_entity_poly.pdbx_seq_one_letter_code
_entity_poly.pdbx_strand_id
1 'polypeptide(L)'
;MISYRFLLTGFLFWVSLSAARGVALNHGFDPVRLGRLDAVIQDNINQQQLAGAVMFIARDGQTVHLKAYGQQDIEQGKVMPTDAIFRIASMSKAITTVAALMLYEEGHFMLNDPVAKYLPAFAHSMVAVPPPAGSPPEFKYVTVPALRPITIRDLMRHTAGLTYGDGLAVDDYKKANVYGWNFTAHDEPIGDAINRLAKLPLHGQPGEQWQYGFGTDVLGYLVEVVSGLPLDRFIAERITGPLQMKDTGFYLPLEKADRLANVYSIINGRLVLKETVAKSNYVQGPRKCFSGGAGLLSTITDYGRFLQMLLNEGELDGVRLLSPKTVQLMHANHTGAKYARDNNAFGLGFWVNDDPGFSGELISAGAYGWGSAYYPQYLVDPQEKIVAIFMTQLLPGGNTGLNQKFKILMYQALIK
;
A
#
# COMPACT_ATOMS: atom_id res chain seq x y z
N MET A 1 -58.41 -79.92 1.52
CA MET A 1 -58.46 -78.41 1.59
C MET A 1 -57.24 -77.93 2.33
N ILE A 2 -56.17 -77.46 1.59
CA ILE A 2 -54.92 -76.98 2.14
C ILE A 2 -54.93 -75.47 2.02
N SER A 3 -54.84 -74.77 3.18
CA SER A 3 -54.85 -73.32 3.26
C SER A 3 -53.43 -72.81 3.34
N TYR A 4 -52.97 -72.06 2.26
CA TYR A 4 -51.70 -71.35 2.29
C TYR A 4 -51.84 -69.96 2.86
N ARG A 5 -51.09 -69.68 3.95
CA ARG A 5 -50.94 -68.30 4.49
C ARG A 5 -49.66 -67.73 3.91
N PHE A 6 -49.82 -66.62 3.16
CA PHE A 6 -48.72 -65.80 2.74
C PHE A 6 -48.33 -64.83 3.87
N LEU A 7 -47.07 -64.92 4.31
CA LEU A 7 -46.45 -63.92 5.19
C LEU A 7 -45.80 -62.83 4.29
N LEU A 8 -46.33 -61.63 4.33
CA LEU A 8 -45.67 -60.43 3.78
C LEU A 8 -44.69 -59.88 4.82
N THR A 9 -43.39 -60.02 4.59
CA THR A 9 -42.30 -59.30 5.30
C THR A 9 -42.06 -57.97 4.65
N GLY A 10 -42.57 -56.89 5.24
CA GLY A 10 -42.27 -55.52 4.82
C GLY A 10 -40.87 -55.09 5.24
N PHE A 11 -39.99 -54.86 4.29
CA PHE A 11 -38.69 -54.19 4.50
C PHE A 11 -38.89 -52.68 4.59
N LEU A 12 -38.77 -52.12 5.79
CA LEU A 12 -38.70 -50.68 6.01
C LEU A 12 -37.29 -50.20 5.69
N PHE A 13 -37.13 -49.54 4.53
CA PHE A 13 -35.90 -48.77 4.20
C PHE A 13 -35.85 -47.50 5.05
N TRP A 14 -35.00 -47.46 6.06
CA TRP A 14 -34.64 -46.22 6.74
C TRP A 14 -33.71 -45.41 5.82
N VAL A 15 -34.24 -44.39 5.16
CA VAL A 15 -33.44 -43.37 4.51
C VAL A 15 -32.98 -42.41 5.61
N SER A 16 -31.74 -42.58 6.08
CA SER A 16 -31.08 -41.60 6.94
C SER A 16 -30.79 -40.34 6.11
N LEU A 17 -31.65 -39.32 6.21
CA LEU A 17 -31.33 -37.97 5.76
C LEU A 17 -30.18 -37.45 6.65
N SER A 18 -28.96 -37.57 6.20
CA SER A 18 -27.84 -36.80 6.75
C SER A 18 -28.09 -35.34 6.43
N ALA A 19 -28.68 -34.60 7.39
CA ALA A 19 -28.71 -33.15 7.31
C ALA A 19 -27.26 -32.68 7.23
N ALA A 20 -26.81 -32.22 6.04
CA ALA A 20 -25.56 -31.51 5.89
C ALA A 20 -25.63 -30.29 6.84
N ARG A 21 -24.93 -30.35 7.97
CA ARG A 21 -24.78 -29.22 8.86
C ARG A 21 -24.07 -28.14 8.02
N GLY A 22 -24.81 -27.11 7.61
CA GLY A 22 -24.24 -25.96 6.93
C GLY A 22 -23.13 -25.38 7.81
N VAL A 23 -21.98 -25.13 7.22
CA VAL A 23 -20.87 -24.45 7.93
C VAL A 23 -21.38 -23.08 8.36
N ALA A 24 -21.22 -22.75 9.64
CA ALA A 24 -21.55 -21.40 10.13
C ALA A 24 -20.62 -20.38 9.45
N LEU A 25 -21.23 -19.39 8.79
CA LEU A 25 -20.46 -18.33 8.10
C LEU A 25 -20.03 -17.26 9.10
N ASN A 26 -18.84 -16.70 8.87
CA ASN A 26 -18.33 -15.54 9.58
C ASN A 26 -18.47 -14.31 8.67
N HIS A 27 -19.52 -13.50 8.90
CA HIS A 27 -19.85 -12.33 8.07
C HIS A 27 -19.88 -12.62 6.56
N GLY A 28 -20.48 -13.75 6.17
CA GLY A 28 -20.58 -14.18 4.77
C GLY A 28 -19.39 -14.98 4.26
N PHE A 29 -18.30 -15.11 5.02
CA PHE A 29 -17.17 -15.96 4.69
C PHE A 29 -17.34 -17.39 5.21
N ASP A 30 -16.99 -18.35 4.38
CA ASP A 30 -16.86 -19.76 4.75
C ASP A 30 -15.46 -19.98 5.37
N PRO A 31 -15.35 -20.33 6.66
CA PRO A 31 -14.05 -20.48 7.33
C PRO A 31 -13.23 -21.65 6.77
N VAL A 32 -13.85 -22.73 6.25
CA VAL A 32 -13.14 -23.84 5.62
C VAL A 32 -12.47 -23.38 4.31
N ARG A 33 -13.18 -22.60 3.50
CA ARG A 33 -12.64 -22.02 2.29
C ARG A 33 -11.54 -20.98 2.60
N LEU A 34 -11.72 -20.18 3.66
CA LEU A 34 -10.71 -19.22 4.11
C LEU A 34 -9.43 -19.91 4.58
N GLY A 35 -9.52 -21.12 5.14
CA GLY A 35 -8.38 -21.97 5.49
C GLY A 35 -7.45 -22.31 4.32
N ARG A 36 -7.91 -22.19 3.06
CA ARG A 36 -7.02 -22.34 1.89
C ARG A 36 -6.00 -21.19 1.79
N LEU A 37 -6.39 -19.99 2.22
CA LEU A 37 -5.46 -18.86 2.31
C LEU A 37 -4.40 -19.10 3.37
N ASP A 38 -4.81 -19.60 4.55
CA ASP A 38 -3.87 -20.00 5.61
C ASP A 38 -2.86 -21.04 5.12
N ALA A 39 -3.34 -22.06 4.44
CA ALA A 39 -2.50 -23.11 3.90
C ALA A 39 -1.44 -22.57 2.92
N VAL A 40 -1.83 -21.71 2.00
CA VAL A 40 -0.89 -21.13 1.02
C VAL A 40 0.15 -20.24 1.69
N ILE A 41 -0.21 -19.45 2.72
CA ILE A 41 0.77 -18.65 3.47
C ILE A 41 1.75 -19.59 4.21
N GLN A 42 1.23 -20.63 4.89
CA GLN A 42 2.06 -21.59 5.62
C GLN A 42 2.98 -22.38 4.68
N ASP A 43 2.51 -22.76 3.50
CA ASP A 43 3.33 -23.45 2.49
C ASP A 43 4.51 -22.59 2.02
N ASN A 44 4.31 -21.27 1.83
CA ASN A 44 5.40 -20.37 1.48
C ASN A 44 6.43 -20.25 2.61
N ILE A 45 6.00 -20.29 3.88
CA ILE A 45 6.91 -20.31 5.03
C ILE A 45 7.68 -21.62 5.08
N ASN A 46 7.01 -22.75 4.92
CA ASN A 46 7.62 -24.09 4.92
C ASN A 46 8.65 -24.25 3.78
N GLN A 47 8.41 -23.62 2.63
CA GLN A 47 9.30 -23.58 1.46
C GLN A 47 10.40 -22.51 1.57
N GLN A 48 10.54 -21.83 2.70
CA GLN A 48 11.50 -20.72 2.90
C GLN A 48 11.38 -19.60 1.87
N GLN A 49 10.15 -19.29 1.44
CA GLN A 49 9.85 -18.17 0.57
C GLN A 49 9.34 -16.97 1.37
N LEU A 50 9.07 -17.14 2.65
CA LEU A 50 8.55 -16.13 3.56
C LEU A 50 9.01 -16.44 4.98
N ALA A 51 9.48 -15.44 5.74
CA ALA A 51 9.83 -15.62 7.16
C ALA A 51 8.59 -15.73 8.04
N GLY A 52 7.70 -14.77 7.86
CA GLY A 52 6.41 -14.68 8.54
C GLY A 52 5.54 -13.59 7.97
N ALA A 53 4.29 -13.60 8.37
CA ALA A 53 3.28 -12.64 7.93
C ALA A 53 2.19 -12.45 8.98
N VAL A 54 1.45 -11.35 8.83
CA VAL A 54 0.16 -11.15 9.51
C VAL A 54 -0.90 -10.84 8.45
N MET A 55 -2.06 -11.46 8.61
CA MET A 55 -3.20 -11.32 7.73
C MET A 55 -4.39 -10.74 8.48
N PHE A 56 -5.08 -9.78 7.87
CA PHE A 56 -6.31 -9.19 8.39
C PHE A 56 -7.37 -9.11 7.29
N ILE A 57 -8.58 -9.52 7.61
CA ILE A 57 -9.79 -9.31 6.79
C ILE A 57 -10.89 -8.82 7.73
N ALA A 58 -11.54 -7.75 7.34
CA ALA A 58 -12.78 -7.28 7.98
C ALA A 58 -13.87 -7.11 6.91
N ARG A 59 -15.13 -7.33 7.31
CA ARG A 59 -16.32 -7.05 6.52
C ARG A 59 -17.35 -6.36 7.37
N ASP A 60 -18.03 -5.34 6.85
CA ASP A 60 -19.00 -4.53 7.60
C ASP A 60 -18.42 -4.01 8.94
N GLY A 61 -17.13 -3.66 8.98
CA GLY A 61 -16.43 -3.23 10.20
C GLY A 61 -16.13 -4.34 11.22
N GLN A 62 -16.49 -5.59 10.93
CA GLN A 62 -16.26 -6.73 11.82
C GLN A 62 -15.06 -7.56 11.37
N THR A 63 -14.19 -7.93 12.30
CA THR A 63 -13.03 -8.78 11.99
C THR A 63 -13.47 -10.17 11.60
N VAL A 64 -13.21 -10.57 10.37
CA VAL A 64 -13.43 -11.92 9.84
C VAL A 64 -12.23 -12.82 10.10
N HIS A 65 -11.02 -12.26 9.95
CA HIS A 65 -9.76 -12.98 10.05
C HIS A 65 -8.65 -12.06 10.54
N LEU A 66 -7.96 -12.47 11.61
CA LEU A 66 -6.72 -11.84 12.09
C LEU A 66 -5.80 -12.96 12.55
N LYS A 67 -4.72 -13.21 11.82
CA LYS A 67 -3.82 -14.33 12.11
C LYS A 67 -2.38 -14.00 11.73
N ALA A 68 -1.46 -14.42 12.59
CA ALA A 68 -0.03 -14.36 12.36
C ALA A 68 0.52 -15.74 11.97
N TYR A 69 1.58 -15.77 11.16
CA TYR A 69 2.22 -16.97 10.63
C TYR A 69 3.73 -16.83 10.69
N GLY A 70 4.43 -17.92 10.93
CA GLY A 70 5.88 -18.00 10.89
C GLY A 70 6.57 -17.16 11.96
N GLN A 71 7.69 -16.54 11.59
CA GLN A 71 8.59 -15.87 12.53
C GLN A 71 8.82 -14.41 12.18
N GLN A 72 8.91 -13.58 13.21
CA GLN A 72 9.33 -12.18 13.13
C GLN A 72 10.86 -12.09 12.97
N ASP A 73 11.57 -13.00 13.61
CA ASP A 73 13.02 -13.14 13.59
C ASP A 73 13.37 -14.65 13.58
N ILE A 74 13.86 -15.14 12.45
CA ILE A 74 14.22 -16.57 12.28
C ILE A 74 15.44 -16.90 13.11
N GLU A 75 16.44 -16.01 13.15
CA GLU A 75 17.71 -16.23 13.79
C GLU A 75 17.57 -16.40 15.30
N GLN A 76 16.57 -15.73 15.90
CA GLN A 76 16.25 -15.83 17.32
C GLN A 76 15.09 -16.79 17.63
N GLY A 77 14.49 -17.39 16.61
CA GLY A 77 13.29 -18.23 16.78
C GLY A 77 12.06 -17.47 17.27
N LYS A 78 11.99 -16.14 17.05
CA LYS A 78 10.90 -15.30 17.55
C LYS A 78 9.67 -15.42 16.67
N VAL A 79 8.59 -15.94 17.22
CA VAL A 79 7.31 -16.11 16.54
C VAL A 79 6.73 -14.73 16.12
N MET A 80 6.10 -14.66 14.96
CA MET A 80 5.40 -13.47 14.49
C MET A 80 4.17 -13.19 15.36
N PRO A 81 4.10 -12.06 16.09
CA PRO A 81 2.88 -11.67 16.81
C PRO A 81 1.92 -10.92 15.89
N THR A 82 0.63 -10.89 16.24
CA THR A 82 -0.39 -10.14 15.46
C THR A 82 -0.21 -8.63 15.55
N ASP A 83 0.51 -8.13 16.56
CA ASP A 83 0.81 -6.71 16.77
C ASP A 83 2.24 -6.34 16.35
N ALA A 84 2.88 -7.17 15.52
CA ALA A 84 4.17 -6.84 14.91
C ALA A 84 4.11 -5.51 14.16
N ILE A 85 5.20 -4.75 14.25
CA ILE A 85 5.36 -3.49 13.52
C ILE A 85 6.11 -3.78 12.22
N PHE A 86 5.62 -3.19 11.13
CA PHE A 86 6.14 -3.39 9.77
C PHE A 86 6.56 -2.07 9.15
N ARG A 87 7.63 -2.10 8.34
CA ARG A 87 7.94 -1.03 7.40
C ARG A 87 6.89 -1.11 6.27
N ILE A 88 6.04 -0.10 6.19
CA ILE A 88 4.94 -0.11 5.21
C ILE A 88 5.29 0.57 3.89
N ALA A 89 6.45 1.22 3.80
CA ALA A 89 6.96 1.91 2.60
C ALA A 89 5.84 2.55 1.77
N SER A 90 5.59 2.10 0.55
CA SER A 90 4.62 2.73 -0.36
C SER A 90 3.17 2.76 0.13
N MET A 91 2.80 1.99 1.14
CA MET A 91 1.48 2.14 1.78
C MET A 91 1.37 3.47 2.56
N SER A 92 2.50 4.14 2.88
CA SER A 92 2.52 5.52 3.41
C SER A 92 1.80 6.51 2.51
N LYS A 93 1.81 6.28 1.19
CA LYS A 93 1.23 7.19 0.20
C LYS A 93 -0.25 7.50 0.42
N ALA A 94 -1.02 6.50 0.81
CA ALA A 94 -2.45 6.70 1.10
C ALA A 94 -2.66 7.66 2.28
N ILE A 95 -1.87 7.50 3.36
CA ILE A 95 -1.94 8.37 4.55
C ILE A 95 -1.51 9.80 4.20
N THR A 96 -0.40 9.96 3.45
CA THR A 96 0.08 11.27 3.01
C THR A 96 -0.90 11.95 2.04
N THR A 97 -1.57 11.18 1.18
CA THR A 97 -2.61 11.72 0.30
C THR A 97 -3.82 12.20 1.10
N VAL A 98 -4.25 11.45 2.12
CA VAL A 98 -5.32 11.90 3.05
C VAL A 98 -4.89 13.19 3.75
N ALA A 99 -3.65 13.29 4.25
CA ALA A 99 -3.14 14.52 4.87
C ALA A 99 -3.26 15.74 3.94
N ALA A 100 -2.88 15.59 2.68
CA ALA A 100 -3.01 16.66 1.70
C ALA A 100 -4.49 16.97 1.36
N LEU A 101 -5.36 15.94 1.28
CA LEU A 101 -6.78 16.15 1.00
C LEU A 101 -7.55 16.80 2.16
N MET A 102 -7.10 16.64 3.41
CA MET A 102 -7.62 17.40 4.54
C MET A 102 -7.38 18.91 4.33
N LEU A 103 -6.17 19.29 3.92
CA LEU A 103 -5.84 20.69 3.60
C LEU A 103 -6.58 21.20 2.35
N TYR A 104 -6.85 20.33 1.38
CA TYR A 104 -7.69 20.64 0.23
C TYR A 104 -9.13 20.95 0.66
N GLU A 105 -9.74 20.14 1.54
CA GLU A 105 -11.08 20.39 2.08
C GLU A 105 -11.14 21.68 2.92
N GLU A 106 -10.06 22.04 3.58
CA GLU A 106 -9.92 23.30 4.32
C GLU A 106 -9.73 24.53 3.40
N GLY A 107 -9.62 24.32 2.08
CA GLY A 107 -9.52 25.39 1.08
C GLY A 107 -8.13 25.99 0.91
N HIS A 108 -7.09 25.36 1.43
CA HIS A 108 -5.71 25.87 1.33
C HIS A 108 -5.16 25.84 -0.10
N PHE A 109 -5.63 24.93 -0.94
CA PHE A 109 -5.23 24.82 -2.35
C PHE A 109 -6.31 24.12 -3.19
N MET A 110 -6.18 24.25 -4.51
CA MET A 110 -6.96 23.49 -5.48
C MET A 110 -6.11 22.37 -6.07
N LEU A 111 -6.72 21.22 -6.41
CA LEU A 111 -5.98 20.08 -6.98
C LEU A 111 -5.21 20.43 -8.27
N ASN A 112 -5.71 21.36 -9.06
CA ASN A 112 -5.07 21.82 -10.29
C ASN A 112 -4.15 23.03 -10.10
N ASP A 113 -3.96 23.52 -8.86
CA ASP A 113 -2.97 24.55 -8.59
C ASP A 113 -1.56 24.05 -8.98
N PRO A 114 -0.72 24.91 -9.57
CA PRO A 114 0.69 24.62 -9.77
C PRO A 114 1.39 24.38 -8.43
N VAL A 115 2.16 23.29 -8.36
CA VAL A 115 3.01 23.01 -7.18
C VAL A 115 3.92 24.19 -6.85
N ALA A 116 4.42 24.88 -7.87
CA ALA A 116 5.30 26.03 -7.75
C ALA A 116 4.69 27.21 -6.97
N LYS A 117 3.36 27.29 -6.84
CA LYS A 117 2.67 28.29 -6.01
C LYS A 117 3.03 28.15 -4.53
N TYR A 118 3.32 26.95 -4.07
CA TYR A 118 3.64 26.58 -2.69
C TYR A 118 5.11 26.21 -2.51
N LEU A 119 5.69 25.57 -3.53
CA LEU A 119 7.08 25.11 -3.59
C LEU A 119 7.78 25.78 -4.79
N PRO A 120 8.27 27.02 -4.66
CA PRO A 120 8.80 27.83 -5.79
C PRO A 120 9.94 27.19 -6.56
N ALA A 121 10.66 26.24 -5.94
CA ALA A 121 11.75 25.51 -6.60
C ALA A 121 11.28 24.74 -7.86
N PHE A 122 9.98 24.40 -7.98
CA PHE A 122 9.39 23.74 -9.15
C PHE A 122 8.94 24.69 -10.26
N ALA A 123 9.17 26.00 -10.17
CA ALA A 123 8.67 27.00 -11.14
C ALA A 123 9.22 26.81 -12.56
N HIS A 124 10.44 26.30 -12.70
CA HIS A 124 11.15 26.15 -13.97
C HIS A 124 11.58 24.71 -14.20
N SER A 125 10.65 23.78 -14.08
CA SER A 125 10.93 22.37 -14.31
C SER A 125 11.37 22.09 -15.74
N MET A 126 12.46 21.35 -15.89
CA MET A 126 12.99 20.89 -17.16
C MET A 126 12.75 19.38 -17.31
N VAL A 127 12.69 18.89 -18.54
CA VAL A 127 12.49 17.48 -18.86
C VAL A 127 13.72 16.94 -19.59
N ALA A 128 14.26 15.79 -19.16
CA ALA A 128 15.33 15.11 -19.85
C ALA A 128 14.78 14.40 -21.10
N VAL A 129 15.38 14.68 -22.25
CA VAL A 129 15.05 14.02 -23.53
C VAL A 129 16.32 13.47 -24.17
N PRO A 130 16.23 12.43 -25.03
CA PRO A 130 17.39 11.95 -25.77
C PRO A 130 18.07 13.08 -26.54
N PRO A 131 19.40 13.08 -26.61
CA PRO A 131 20.12 14.10 -27.39
C PRO A 131 19.83 13.97 -28.91
N PRO A 132 19.96 15.03 -29.68
CA PRO A 132 19.84 14.98 -31.15
C PRO A 132 20.69 13.89 -31.77
N ALA A 133 20.25 13.33 -32.91
CA ALA A 133 21.04 12.36 -33.67
C ALA A 133 22.41 12.94 -34.05
N GLY A 134 23.50 12.17 -33.86
CA GLY A 134 24.85 12.61 -34.10
C GLY A 134 25.54 13.36 -32.94
N SER A 135 24.89 13.49 -31.80
CA SER A 135 25.50 14.03 -30.59
C SER A 135 26.66 13.12 -30.10
N PRO A 136 27.72 13.71 -29.51
CA PRO A 136 28.80 12.93 -28.90
C PRO A 136 28.26 11.93 -27.84
N PRO A 137 28.86 10.71 -27.74
CA PRO A 137 28.36 9.65 -26.83
C PRO A 137 28.35 10.01 -25.34
N GLU A 138 29.11 11.01 -24.92
CA GLU A 138 29.14 11.52 -23.56
C GLU A 138 27.86 12.29 -23.16
N PHE A 139 27.11 12.82 -24.13
CA PHE A 139 25.83 13.48 -23.91
C PHE A 139 24.73 12.46 -23.77
N LYS A 140 24.37 12.13 -22.53
CA LYS A 140 23.31 11.14 -22.24
C LYS A 140 21.90 11.69 -22.48
N TYR A 141 21.71 13.00 -22.33
CA TYR A 141 20.45 13.68 -22.55
C TYR A 141 20.66 15.17 -22.76
N VAL A 142 19.64 15.85 -23.25
CA VAL A 142 19.47 17.31 -23.21
C VAL A 142 18.22 17.64 -22.45
N THR A 143 18.06 18.88 -22.00
CA THR A 143 16.86 19.31 -21.29
C THR A 143 16.03 20.26 -22.14
N VAL A 144 14.70 20.07 -22.06
CA VAL A 144 13.70 20.97 -22.64
C VAL A 144 12.79 21.48 -21.53
N PRO A 145 12.17 22.67 -21.65
CA PRO A 145 11.21 23.15 -20.66
C PRO A 145 10.01 22.19 -20.53
N ALA A 146 9.46 22.09 -19.32
CA ALA A 146 8.17 21.46 -19.15
C ALA A 146 7.08 22.23 -19.90
N LEU A 147 6.20 21.54 -20.64
CA LEU A 147 5.14 22.15 -21.45
C LEU A 147 4.06 22.82 -20.62
N ARG A 148 3.93 22.43 -19.35
CA ARG A 148 3.07 23.07 -18.35
C ARG A 148 3.62 22.85 -16.93
N PRO A 149 3.20 23.64 -15.96
CA PRO A 149 3.54 23.40 -14.56
C PRO A 149 3.05 22.03 -14.06
N ILE A 150 3.78 21.44 -13.11
CA ILE A 150 3.30 20.30 -12.32
C ILE A 150 2.16 20.78 -11.43
N THR A 151 1.05 20.05 -11.39
CA THR A 151 -0.08 20.33 -10.48
C THR A 151 -0.02 19.43 -9.24
N ILE A 152 -0.69 19.82 -8.16
CA ILE A 152 -0.84 19.01 -6.94
C ILE A 152 -1.51 17.66 -7.29
N ARG A 153 -2.49 17.68 -8.19
CA ARG A 153 -3.13 16.46 -8.70
C ARG A 153 -2.15 15.52 -9.41
N ASP A 154 -1.18 16.07 -10.16
CA ASP A 154 -0.14 15.24 -10.82
C ASP A 154 0.74 14.49 -9.82
N LEU A 155 1.02 15.10 -8.65
CA LEU A 155 1.76 14.43 -7.57
C LEU A 155 0.98 13.22 -7.04
N MET A 156 -0.33 13.39 -6.75
CA MET A 156 -1.18 12.37 -6.16
C MET A 156 -1.43 11.19 -7.09
N ARG A 157 -1.49 11.42 -8.40
CA ARG A 157 -1.78 10.39 -9.42
C ARG A 157 -0.56 9.92 -10.21
N HIS A 158 0.66 10.30 -9.79
CA HIS A 158 1.93 9.93 -10.43
C HIS A 158 2.05 10.31 -11.91
N THR A 159 1.58 11.51 -12.29
CA THR A 159 1.75 12.05 -13.65
C THR A 159 2.63 13.31 -13.69
N ALA A 160 3.40 13.55 -12.62
CA ALA A 160 4.28 14.73 -12.51
C ALA A 160 5.57 14.62 -13.33
N GLY A 161 5.88 13.47 -13.92
CA GLY A 161 7.18 13.21 -14.57
C GLY A 161 8.32 12.93 -13.59
N LEU A 162 8.00 12.68 -12.30
CA LEU A 162 8.95 12.36 -11.24
C LEU A 162 9.11 10.85 -11.11
N THR A 163 10.36 10.36 -11.18
CA THR A 163 10.73 8.97 -10.88
C THR A 163 11.55 8.89 -9.60
N TYR A 164 12.03 7.70 -9.22
CA TYR A 164 13.01 7.53 -8.15
C TYR A 164 14.47 7.72 -8.59
N GLY A 165 14.67 8.49 -9.67
CA GLY A 165 15.98 8.76 -10.25
C GLY A 165 16.37 7.80 -11.36
N ASP A 166 15.42 7.05 -11.90
CA ASP A 166 15.64 6.21 -13.07
C ASP A 166 15.67 7.02 -14.36
N GLY A 167 16.18 6.43 -15.44
CA GLY A 167 16.16 7.02 -16.77
C GLY A 167 17.42 7.81 -17.13
N LEU A 168 17.28 8.76 -18.05
CA LEU A 168 18.41 9.45 -18.71
C LEU A 168 19.29 10.24 -17.71
N ALA A 169 18.69 10.86 -16.71
CA ALA A 169 19.37 11.71 -15.72
C ALA A 169 19.82 10.97 -14.45
N VAL A 170 19.87 9.65 -14.44
CA VAL A 170 20.17 8.81 -13.26
C VAL A 170 21.43 9.25 -12.49
N ASP A 171 22.47 9.65 -13.20
CA ASP A 171 23.73 10.06 -12.56
C ASP A 171 23.58 11.39 -11.79
N ASP A 172 22.75 12.31 -12.29
CA ASP A 172 22.50 13.59 -11.61
C ASP A 172 21.64 13.39 -10.37
N TYR A 173 20.65 12.49 -10.42
CA TYR A 173 19.88 12.09 -9.22
C TYR A 173 20.78 11.48 -8.15
N LYS A 174 21.73 10.61 -8.53
CA LYS A 174 22.71 10.03 -7.61
C LYS A 174 23.63 11.09 -7.00
N LYS A 175 24.18 11.99 -7.82
CA LYS A 175 25.04 13.12 -7.36
C LYS A 175 24.31 14.05 -6.39
N ALA A 176 23.03 14.30 -6.62
CA ALA A 176 22.21 15.13 -5.77
C ALA A 176 21.74 14.42 -4.49
N ASN A 177 22.10 13.15 -4.27
CA ASN A 177 21.65 12.33 -3.15
C ASN A 177 20.11 12.26 -3.03
N VAL A 178 19.42 12.11 -4.17
CA VAL A 178 17.96 11.93 -4.28
C VAL A 178 17.63 10.76 -5.22
N TYR A 179 18.32 9.65 -5.03
CA TYR A 179 18.18 8.42 -5.79
C TYR A 179 17.58 7.30 -4.92
N GLY A 180 16.62 6.55 -5.47
CA GLY A 180 15.92 5.51 -4.74
C GLY A 180 14.78 6.06 -3.86
N TRP A 181 14.01 5.19 -3.28
CA TRP A 181 12.73 5.51 -2.63
C TRP A 181 12.81 5.68 -1.11
N ASN A 182 13.94 5.35 -0.47
CA ASN A 182 14.07 5.32 0.99
C ASN A 182 14.95 6.46 1.49
N PHE A 183 14.34 7.39 2.22
CA PHE A 183 15.01 8.54 2.83
C PHE A 183 15.28 8.39 4.34
N THR A 184 15.04 7.23 4.94
CA THR A 184 15.18 7.07 6.41
C THR A 184 16.60 7.26 6.95
N ALA A 185 17.62 7.12 6.07
CA ALA A 185 19.02 7.36 6.38
C ALA A 185 19.48 8.82 6.23
N HIS A 186 18.63 9.70 5.68
CA HIS A 186 19.00 11.09 5.42
C HIS A 186 19.01 11.89 6.72
N ASP A 187 20.16 12.55 7.01
CA ASP A 187 20.33 13.41 8.17
C ASP A 187 19.96 14.87 7.84
N GLU A 188 18.79 15.05 7.25
CA GLU A 188 18.26 16.34 6.81
C GLU A 188 16.71 16.31 6.79
N PRO A 189 16.03 17.47 6.88
CA PRO A 189 14.60 17.56 6.63
C PRO A 189 14.24 17.16 5.20
N ILE A 190 13.04 16.62 4.99
CA ILE A 190 12.59 16.20 3.64
C ILE A 190 12.60 17.37 2.65
N GLY A 191 12.36 18.60 3.11
CA GLY A 191 12.38 19.80 2.27
C GLY A 191 13.72 20.04 1.58
N ASP A 192 14.85 19.72 2.22
CA ASP A 192 16.17 19.88 1.62
C ASP A 192 16.37 18.90 0.45
N ALA A 193 15.96 17.64 0.63
CA ALA A 193 15.99 16.65 -0.45
C ALA A 193 15.06 17.04 -1.60
N ILE A 194 13.85 17.51 -1.32
CA ILE A 194 12.87 17.93 -2.33
C ILE A 194 13.33 19.19 -3.07
N ASN A 195 13.96 20.15 -2.40
CA ASN A 195 14.52 21.32 -3.06
C ASN A 195 15.71 20.98 -3.97
N ARG A 196 16.48 19.92 -3.68
CA ARG A 196 17.47 19.38 -4.63
C ARG A 196 16.81 18.66 -5.81
N LEU A 197 15.78 17.83 -5.53
CA LEU A 197 15.00 17.14 -6.55
C LEU A 197 14.41 18.13 -7.57
N ALA A 198 13.87 19.26 -7.12
CA ALA A 198 13.25 20.28 -7.97
C ALA A 198 14.21 20.89 -9.01
N LYS A 199 15.53 20.81 -8.79
CA LYS A 199 16.57 21.28 -9.71
C LYS A 199 16.97 20.25 -10.78
N LEU A 200 16.50 19.01 -10.64
CA LEU A 200 16.81 17.91 -11.55
C LEU A 200 15.75 17.83 -12.65
N PRO A 201 16.14 17.35 -13.84
CA PRO A 201 15.18 17.23 -14.92
C PRO A 201 14.17 16.11 -14.63
N LEU A 202 12.93 16.35 -14.98
CA LEU A 202 11.84 15.36 -14.97
C LEU A 202 12.16 14.27 -16.01
N HIS A 203 11.61 13.08 -15.78
CA HIS A 203 11.71 11.94 -16.70
C HIS A 203 10.75 12.05 -17.89
N GLY A 204 9.69 12.83 -17.77
CA GLY A 204 8.69 13.05 -18.83
C GLY A 204 7.87 14.30 -18.58
N GLN A 205 7.09 14.70 -19.58
CA GLN A 205 6.25 15.89 -19.50
C GLN A 205 5.12 15.70 -18.46
N PRO A 206 4.86 16.71 -17.62
CA PRO A 206 3.78 16.66 -16.66
C PRO A 206 2.42 16.36 -17.31
N GLY A 207 1.75 15.33 -16.85
CA GLY A 207 0.44 14.90 -17.31
C GLY A 207 0.41 13.95 -18.50
N GLU A 208 1.52 13.66 -19.15
CA GLU A 208 1.53 12.79 -20.34
C GLU A 208 1.53 11.31 -20.01
N GLN A 209 2.33 10.92 -19.01
CA GLN A 209 2.53 9.51 -18.65
C GLN A 209 2.37 9.29 -17.16
N TRP A 210 1.97 8.09 -16.79
CA TRP A 210 2.04 7.64 -15.42
C TRP A 210 3.46 7.15 -15.11
N GLN A 211 4.09 7.77 -14.11
CA GLN A 211 5.48 7.50 -13.71
C GLN A 211 5.59 7.47 -12.19
N TYR A 212 5.81 6.27 -11.66
CA TYR A 212 5.94 6.07 -10.23
C TYR A 212 7.23 6.65 -9.68
N GLY A 213 7.15 7.42 -8.60
CA GLY A 213 8.33 8.05 -8.00
C GLY A 213 8.01 8.99 -6.86
N PHE A 214 8.77 10.06 -6.74
CA PHE A 214 8.79 11.02 -5.63
C PHE A 214 7.53 11.89 -5.47
N GLY A 215 6.52 11.73 -6.32
CA GLY A 215 5.31 12.59 -6.25
C GLY A 215 4.74 12.74 -4.85
N THR A 216 4.66 11.65 -4.09
CA THR A 216 4.09 11.69 -2.73
C THR A 216 5.09 12.22 -1.68
N ASP A 217 6.40 12.16 -1.91
CA ASP A 217 7.38 12.84 -1.06
C ASP A 217 7.28 14.36 -1.23
N VAL A 218 7.14 14.83 -2.48
CA VAL A 218 6.83 16.25 -2.77
C VAL A 218 5.50 16.67 -2.15
N LEU A 219 4.49 15.81 -2.21
CA LEU A 219 3.19 16.04 -1.57
C LEU A 219 3.30 16.15 -0.04
N GLY A 220 4.13 15.30 0.59
CA GLY A 220 4.42 15.37 2.03
C GLY A 220 5.07 16.70 2.41
N TYR A 221 6.05 17.14 1.64
CA TYR A 221 6.66 18.46 1.87
C TYR A 221 5.68 19.62 1.62
N LEU A 222 4.78 19.49 0.65
CA LEU A 222 3.71 20.47 0.45
C LEU A 222 2.78 20.53 1.67
N VAL A 223 2.46 19.41 2.31
CA VAL A 223 1.72 19.39 3.57
C VAL A 223 2.46 20.16 4.65
N GLU A 224 3.78 19.97 4.82
CA GLU A 224 4.59 20.73 5.78
C GLU A 224 4.52 22.24 5.53
N VAL A 225 4.73 22.67 4.29
CA VAL A 225 4.73 24.10 3.92
C VAL A 225 3.36 24.75 4.12
N VAL A 226 2.29 24.08 3.74
CA VAL A 226 0.93 24.62 3.79
C VAL A 226 0.39 24.63 5.22
N SER A 227 0.67 23.60 6.01
CA SER A 227 0.19 23.50 7.40
C SER A 227 1.08 24.23 8.42
N GLY A 228 2.35 24.47 8.09
CA GLY A 228 3.36 24.97 9.03
C GLY A 228 3.82 23.93 10.06
N LEU A 229 3.45 22.65 9.91
CA LEU A 229 3.83 21.55 10.79
C LEU A 229 4.74 20.56 10.06
N PRO A 230 5.77 19.99 10.71
CA PRO A 230 6.46 18.82 10.18
C PRO A 230 5.48 17.69 9.88
N LEU A 231 5.73 16.90 8.84
CA LEU A 231 4.79 15.87 8.36
C LEU A 231 4.48 14.80 9.41
N ASP A 232 5.46 14.43 10.22
CA ASP A 232 5.26 13.49 11.34
C ASP A 232 4.26 14.02 12.36
N ARG A 233 4.36 15.29 12.72
CA ARG A 233 3.43 15.95 13.64
C ARG A 233 2.05 16.12 13.03
N PHE A 234 1.96 16.55 11.78
CA PHE A 234 0.69 16.67 11.10
C PHE A 234 -0.06 15.33 11.07
N ILE A 235 0.62 14.25 10.66
CA ILE A 235 0.03 12.91 10.61
C ILE A 235 -0.34 12.44 12.02
N ALA A 236 0.52 12.65 13.02
CA ALA A 236 0.25 12.24 14.39
C ALA A 236 -0.96 12.96 15.00
N GLU A 237 -1.05 14.27 14.83
CA GLU A 237 -2.09 15.09 15.45
C GLU A 237 -3.43 15.01 14.71
N ARG A 238 -3.40 14.85 13.38
CA ARG A 238 -4.58 14.98 12.53
C ARG A 238 -5.13 13.65 12.01
N ILE A 239 -4.31 12.57 11.99
CA ILE A 239 -4.71 11.29 11.41
C ILE A 239 -4.56 10.16 12.42
N THR A 240 -3.30 9.84 12.84
CA THR A 240 -3.07 8.64 13.63
C THR A 240 -3.55 8.76 15.07
N GLY A 241 -3.46 9.94 15.68
CA GLY A 241 -4.00 10.22 17.01
C GLY A 241 -5.52 10.07 17.05
N PRO A 242 -6.29 10.84 16.26
CA PRO A 242 -7.76 10.72 16.19
C PRO A 242 -8.23 9.30 15.84
N LEU A 243 -7.58 8.60 14.92
CA LEU A 243 -7.89 7.21 14.57
C LEU A 243 -7.34 6.17 15.56
N GLN A 244 -6.67 6.59 16.66
CA GLN A 244 -6.06 5.69 17.65
C GLN A 244 -5.06 4.69 17.08
N MET A 245 -4.30 5.09 16.07
CA MET A 245 -3.25 4.29 15.42
C MET A 245 -1.92 4.47 16.17
N LYS A 246 -1.80 3.84 17.33
CA LYS A 246 -0.73 4.10 18.34
C LYS A 246 0.66 3.64 17.91
N ASP A 247 0.76 2.78 16.92
CA ASP A 247 2.00 2.17 16.43
C ASP A 247 2.31 2.58 14.97
N THR A 248 1.66 3.67 14.50
CA THR A 248 1.90 4.21 13.17
C THR A 248 2.66 5.53 13.25
N GLY A 249 3.82 5.60 12.59
CA GLY A 249 4.68 6.78 12.58
C GLY A 249 5.94 6.58 11.74
N PHE A 250 6.77 7.64 11.61
CA PHE A 250 7.96 7.60 10.75
C PHE A 250 9.15 6.88 11.37
N TYR A 251 9.32 6.97 12.67
CA TYR A 251 10.44 6.36 13.39
C TYR A 251 9.94 5.68 14.64
N LEU A 252 10.63 4.62 15.04
CA LEU A 252 10.21 3.77 16.13
C LEU A 252 10.93 4.15 17.43
N PRO A 253 10.20 4.40 18.54
CA PRO A 253 10.80 4.48 19.87
C PRO A 253 11.50 3.18 20.26
N LEU A 254 12.60 3.27 21.01
CA LEU A 254 13.41 2.09 21.38
C LEU A 254 12.62 1.04 22.17
N GLU A 255 11.68 1.46 22.99
CA GLU A 255 10.81 0.59 23.79
C GLU A 255 9.86 -0.26 22.94
N LYS A 256 9.62 0.14 21.67
CA LYS A 256 8.82 -0.62 20.69
C LYS A 256 9.67 -1.42 19.71
N ALA A 257 11.00 -1.27 19.73
CA ALA A 257 11.91 -1.85 18.75
C ALA A 257 11.80 -3.37 18.67
N ASP A 258 11.53 -4.05 19.77
CA ASP A 258 11.36 -5.50 19.86
C ASP A 258 10.16 -6.02 19.02
N ARG A 259 9.20 -5.16 18.71
CA ARG A 259 8.03 -5.51 17.86
C ARG A 259 8.27 -5.30 16.36
N LEU A 260 9.37 -4.66 15.96
CA LEU A 260 9.70 -4.46 14.54
C LEU A 260 10.15 -5.76 13.91
N ALA A 261 9.52 -6.17 12.81
CA ALA A 261 9.89 -7.38 12.09
C ALA A 261 11.23 -7.20 11.34
N ASN A 262 12.10 -8.22 11.36
CA ASN A 262 13.32 -8.26 10.55
C ASN A 262 12.97 -8.31 9.06
N VAL A 263 13.87 -7.77 8.22
CA VAL A 263 13.71 -7.82 6.77
C VAL A 263 14.50 -8.97 6.19
N TYR A 264 13.88 -9.74 5.33
CA TYR A 264 14.48 -10.85 4.60
C TYR A 264 14.51 -10.59 3.10
N SER A 265 15.35 -11.33 2.39
CA SER A 265 15.45 -11.36 0.92
C SER A 265 15.46 -12.80 0.44
N ILE A 266 15.04 -13.03 -0.80
CA ILE A 266 15.27 -14.33 -1.47
C ILE A 266 16.49 -14.17 -2.36
N ILE A 267 17.58 -14.86 -2.02
CA ILE A 267 18.83 -14.90 -2.78
C ILE A 267 19.09 -16.35 -3.23
N ASN A 268 19.19 -16.58 -4.52
CA ASN A 268 19.37 -17.93 -5.10
C ASN A 268 18.34 -18.96 -4.59
N GLY A 269 17.07 -18.53 -4.47
CA GLY A 269 15.98 -19.37 -4.02
C GLY A 269 15.91 -19.63 -2.50
N ARG A 270 16.80 -18.99 -1.71
CA ARG A 270 16.84 -19.15 -0.26
C ARG A 270 16.51 -17.84 0.44
N LEU A 271 15.78 -17.94 1.55
CA LEU A 271 15.48 -16.83 2.42
C LEU A 271 16.73 -16.44 3.23
N VAL A 272 17.14 -15.19 3.17
CA VAL A 272 18.35 -14.65 3.79
C VAL A 272 17.99 -13.39 4.57
N LEU A 273 18.48 -13.26 5.79
CA LEU A 273 18.35 -12.05 6.60
C LEU A 273 19.02 -10.87 5.89
N LYS A 274 18.26 -9.80 5.63
CA LYS A 274 18.74 -8.58 4.97
C LYS A 274 18.99 -7.43 5.95
N GLU A 275 18.09 -7.22 6.90
CA GLU A 275 18.18 -6.12 7.87
C GLU A 275 17.61 -6.56 9.21
N THR A 276 18.39 -6.42 10.26
CA THR A 276 17.92 -6.61 11.64
C THR A 276 17.37 -5.30 12.21
N VAL A 277 16.58 -5.40 13.26
CA VAL A 277 16.08 -4.25 14.04
C VAL A 277 17.23 -3.36 14.49
N ALA A 278 18.33 -3.94 14.99
CA ALA A 278 19.50 -3.22 15.47
C ALA A 278 20.24 -2.40 14.40
N LYS A 279 20.05 -2.72 13.12
CA LYS A 279 20.65 -2.01 11.98
C LYS A 279 19.65 -1.14 11.24
N SER A 280 18.40 -1.07 11.70
CA SER A 280 17.35 -0.33 11.02
C SER A 280 17.47 1.17 11.24
N ASN A 281 17.46 1.94 10.16
CA ASN A 281 17.40 3.40 10.23
C ASN A 281 16.09 3.91 10.86
N TYR A 282 15.05 3.12 10.90
CA TYR A 282 13.81 3.45 11.61
C TYR A 282 13.99 3.48 13.13
N VAL A 283 15.02 2.81 13.66
CA VAL A 283 15.35 2.75 15.11
C VAL A 283 16.60 3.55 15.42
N GLN A 284 17.68 3.39 14.62
CA GLN A 284 19.02 3.94 14.87
C GLN A 284 19.34 5.17 13.99
N GLY A 285 18.50 5.50 13.03
CA GLY A 285 18.74 6.58 12.06
C GLY A 285 18.60 7.99 12.67
N PRO A 286 18.88 9.02 11.85
CA PRO A 286 18.92 10.43 12.30
C PRO A 286 17.55 11.01 12.65
N ARG A 287 16.45 10.38 12.26
CA ARG A 287 15.06 10.76 12.58
C ARG A 287 14.64 12.17 12.14
N LYS A 288 15.16 12.63 10.98
CA LYS A 288 14.92 13.99 10.48
C LYS A 288 14.13 14.03 9.19
N CYS A 289 14.21 12.98 8.37
CA CYS A 289 13.59 12.98 7.03
C CYS A 289 12.26 12.23 7.05
N PHE A 290 11.16 12.97 6.97
CA PHE A 290 9.80 12.40 7.01
C PHE A 290 9.28 12.17 5.60
N SER A 291 9.70 11.05 4.97
CA SER A 291 9.32 10.70 3.59
C SER A 291 7.84 10.35 3.50
N GLY A 292 7.03 11.20 2.89
CA GLY A 292 5.60 10.95 2.67
C GLY A 292 5.33 9.76 1.74
N GLY A 293 6.29 9.43 0.87
CA GLY A 293 6.17 8.34 -0.08
C GLY A 293 6.48 6.95 0.48
N ALA A 294 7.28 6.84 1.56
CA ALA A 294 7.77 5.53 2.00
C ALA A 294 8.21 5.45 3.48
N GLY A 295 8.07 6.51 4.25
CA GLY A 295 8.73 6.61 5.56
C GLY A 295 7.99 5.98 6.74
N LEU A 296 6.73 5.57 6.61
CA LEU A 296 5.95 5.12 7.76
C LEU A 296 6.18 3.65 8.14
N LEU A 297 6.04 3.42 9.43
CA LEU A 297 5.83 2.13 10.09
C LEU A 297 4.37 2.00 10.50
N SER A 298 3.85 0.78 10.59
CA SER A 298 2.49 0.53 11.12
C SER A 298 2.34 -0.92 11.59
N THR A 299 1.31 -1.19 12.38
CA THR A 299 0.78 -2.54 12.59
C THR A 299 -0.39 -2.80 11.64
N ILE A 300 -0.76 -4.07 11.50
CA ILE A 300 -1.89 -4.45 10.64
C ILE A 300 -3.21 -3.90 11.18
N THR A 301 -3.39 -3.83 12.48
CA THR A 301 -4.59 -3.31 13.14
C THR A 301 -4.71 -1.79 13.00
N ASP A 302 -3.61 -1.05 13.17
CA ASP A 302 -3.60 0.40 12.97
C ASP A 302 -3.93 0.74 11.51
N TYR A 303 -3.27 0.08 10.57
CA TYR A 303 -3.53 0.31 9.15
C TYR A 303 -4.94 -0.12 8.75
N GLY A 304 -5.48 -1.17 9.40
CA GLY A 304 -6.87 -1.59 9.27
C GLY A 304 -7.87 -0.51 9.68
N ARG A 305 -7.60 0.22 10.76
CA ARG A 305 -8.42 1.37 11.19
C ARG A 305 -8.41 2.49 10.15
N PHE A 306 -7.25 2.81 9.58
CA PHE A 306 -7.13 3.79 8.51
C PHE A 306 -7.94 3.39 7.27
N LEU A 307 -7.84 2.14 6.85
CA LEU A 307 -8.61 1.65 5.69
C LEU A 307 -10.11 1.56 5.99
N GLN A 308 -10.50 1.21 7.22
CA GLN A 308 -11.91 1.21 7.62
C GLN A 308 -12.49 2.62 7.61
N MET A 309 -11.73 3.64 8.01
CA MET A 309 -12.11 5.04 7.89
C MET A 309 -12.39 5.41 6.42
N LEU A 310 -11.53 4.97 5.49
CA LEU A 310 -11.76 5.20 4.05
C LEU A 310 -12.98 4.42 3.53
N LEU A 311 -13.15 3.14 3.93
CA LEU A 311 -14.32 2.34 3.56
C LEU A 311 -15.63 2.98 4.05
N ASN A 312 -15.61 3.59 5.23
CA ASN A 312 -16.73 4.32 5.82
C ASN A 312 -16.86 5.77 5.30
N GLU A 313 -16.33 6.03 4.11
CA GLU A 313 -16.43 7.35 3.46
C GLU A 313 -15.91 8.51 4.35
N GLY A 314 -14.74 8.29 4.97
CA GLY A 314 -13.98 9.31 5.68
C GLY A 314 -14.20 9.40 7.19
N GLU A 315 -14.91 8.46 7.80
CA GLU A 315 -15.23 8.47 9.23
C GLU A 315 -14.97 7.12 9.92
N LEU A 316 -14.46 7.14 11.13
CA LEU A 316 -14.35 5.97 12.00
C LEU A 316 -14.55 6.37 13.48
N ASP A 317 -15.36 5.61 14.21
CA ASP A 317 -15.64 5.80 15.65
C ASP A 317 -16.08 7.23 16.01
N GLY A 318 -16.86 7.87 15.12
CA GLY A 318 -17.32 9.26 15.29
C GLY A 318 -16.28 10.32 14.92
N VAL A 319 -15.08 9.93 14.45
CA VAL A 319 -14.04 10.86 13.98
C VAL A 319 -14.08 10.93 12.46
N ARG A 320 -14.41 12.11 11.92
CA ARG A 320 -14.39 12.37 10.48
C ARG A 320 -13.09 13.07 10.08
N LEU A 321 -12.33 12.45 9.17
CA LEU A 321 -11.13 13.03 8.58
C LEU A 321 -11.39 13.67 7.22
N LEU A 322 -12.28 13.07 6.41
CA LEU A 322 -12.63 13.54 5.07
C LEU A 322 -14.15 13.49 4.86
N SER A 323 -14.64 14.28 3.93
CA SER A 323 -16.02 14.16 3.47
C SER A 323 -16.21 12.93 2.58
N PRO A 324 -17.43 12.37 2.50
CA PRO A 324 -17.73 11.26 1.56
C PRO A 324 -17.36 11.61 0.12
N LYS A 325 -17.53 12.85 -0.30
CA LYS A 325 -17.20 13.29 -1.67
C LYS A 325 -15.71 13.28 -1.96
N THR A 326 -14.90 13.62 -0.99
CA THR A 326 -13.43 13.57 -1.15
C THR A 326 -12.94 12.11 -1.21
N VAL A 327 -13.48 11.22 -0.41
CA VAL A 327 -13.15 9.79 -0.49
C VAL A 327 -13.59 9.20 -1.85
N GLN A 328 -14.81 9.51 -2.32
CA GLN A 328 -15.27 9.12 -3.66
C GLN A 328 -14.34 9.68 -4.75
N LEU A 329 -13.90 10.92 -4.62
CA LEU A 329 -12.92 11.52 -5.54
C LEU A 329 -11.59 10.76 -5.51
N MET A 330 -11.11 10.33 -4.34
CA MET A 330 -9.83 9.60 -4.23
C MET A 330 -9.81 8.32 -5.07
N HIS A 331 -10.90 7.53 -5.04
CA HIS A 331 -10.96 6.26 -5.78
C HIS A 331 -11.67 6.35 -7.14
N ALA A 332 -11.87 7.57 -7.67
CA ALA A 332 -12.23 7.76 -9.06
C ALA A 332 -11.00 7.52 -9.97
N ASN A 333 -11.24 7.14 -11.23
CA ASN A 333 -10.16 7.03 -12.23
C ASN A 333 -9.64 8.42 -12.62
N HIS A 334 -8.39 8.73 -12.23
CA HIS A 334 -7.74 10.01 -12.54
C HIS A 334 -6.74 9.94 -13.70
N THR A 335 -6.49 8.77 -14.24
CA THR A 335 -5.42 8.56 -15.22
C THR A 335 -5.93 8.13 -16.60
N GLY A 336 -7.16 7.65 -16.70
CA GLY A 336 -7.66 7.06 -17.95
C GLY A 336 -6.72 5.94 -18.42
N ALA A 337 -6.37 5.94 -19.70
CA ALA A 337 -5.47 4.94 -20.28
C ALA A 337 -3.97 5.13 -19.95
N LYS A 338 -3.59 6.17 -19.17
CA LYS A 338 -2.17 6.42 -18.84
C LYS A 338 -1.58 5.43 -17.83
N TYR A 339 -2.43 4.86 -16.96
CA TYR A 339 -2.06 3.77 -16.10
C TYR A 339 -2.60 2.47 -16.67
N ALA A 340 -1.72 1.62 -17.15
CA ALA A 340 -2.08 0.34 -17.77
C ALA A 340 -1.49 -0.87 -17.00
N ARG A 341 -1.16 -0.69 -15.73
CA ARG A 341 -0.60 -1.76 -14.91
C ARG A 341 -1.72 -2.64 -14.40
N ASP A 342 -1.61 -3.94 -14.68
CA ASP A 342 -2.56 -4.96 -14.23
C ASP A 342 -4.01 -4.66 -14.66
N ASN A 343 -4.18 -3.93 -15.78
CA ASN A 343 -5.47 -3.50 -16.33
C ASN A 343 -6.37 -2.74 -15.35
N ASN A 344 -5.77 -2.04 -14.39
CA ASN A 344 -6.44 -1.16 -13.45
C ASN A 344 -6.27 0.31 -13.84
N ALA A 345 -7.11 1.17 -13.26
CA ALA A 345 -6.95 2.62 -13.25
C ALA A 345 -6.11 3.08 -12.05
N PHE A 346 -5.81 4.39 -11.97
CA PHE A 346 -5.18 4.99 -10.80
C PHE A 346 -5.99 6.19 -10.31
N GLY A 347 -6.24 6.19 -9.00
CA GLY A 347 -6.91 7.26 -8.29
C GLY A 347 -5.93 8.30 -7.73
N LEU A 348 -6.21 8.81 -6.54
CA LEU A 348 -5.30 9.66 -5.79
C LEU A 348 -4.62 8.83 -4.70
N GLY A 349 -3.42 8.32 -5.01
CA GLY A 349 -2.56 7.58 -4.09
C GLY A 349 -2.64 6.04 -4.12
N PHE A 350 -3.52 5.44 -4.94
CA PHE A 350 -3.68 4.00 -5.09
C PHE A 350 -4.28 3.61 -6.46
N TRP A 351 -4.17 2.33 -6.85
CA TRP A 351 -4.88 1.81 -8.00
C TRP A 351 -6.38 1.65 -7.71
N VAL A 352 -7.18 1.68 -8.77
CA VAL A 352 -8.64 1.49 -8.71
C VAL A 352 -9.03 0.46 -9.76
N ASN A 353 -9.86 -0.51 -9.40
CA ASN A 353 -10.43 -1.46 -10.35
C ASN A 353 -11.67 -0.85 -11.01
N ASP A 354 -11.52 -0.31 -12.22
CA ASP A 354 -12.65 0.26 -12.95
C ASP A 354 -13.52 -0.82 -13.60
N ASP A 355 -12.91 -1.91 -14.07
CA ASP A 355 -13.57 -2.97 -14.82
C ASP A 355 -12.99 -4.35 -14.46
N PRO A 356 -13.70 -5.15 -13.64
CA PRO A 356 -13.30 -6.50 -13.28
C PRO A 356 -13.11 -7.43 -14.48
N GLY A 357 -13.89 -7.27 -15.54
CA GLY A 357 -13.77 -8.04 -16.78
C GLY A 357 -12.45 -7.75 -17.49
N PHE A 358 -12.00 -6.51 -17.48
CA PHE A 358 -10.73 -6.11 -18.07
C PHE A 358 -9.54 -6.47 -17.19
N SER A 359 -9.63 -6.30 -15.86
CA SER A 359 -8.57 -6.68 -14.93
C SER A 359 -8.39 -8.19 -14.78
N GLY A 360 -9.46 -8.97 -14.98
CA GLY A 360 -9.47 -10.43 -14.78
C GLY A 360 -9.33 -10.83 -13.31
N GLU A 361 -9.58 -9.91 -12.39
CA GLU A 361 -9.51 -10.15 -10.93
C GLU A 361 -10.92 -10.35 -10.33
N LEU A 362 -11.01 -11.08 -9.21
CA LEU A 362 -12.28 -11.32 -8.50
C LEU A 362 -12.72 -10.12 -7.64
N ILE A 363 -12.10 -8.98 -7.78
CA ILE A 363 -12.40 -7.76 -7.01
C ILE A 363 -13.54 -6.97 -7.65
N SER A 364 -14.33 -6.27 -6.85
CA SER A 364 -15.45 -5.47 -7.35
C SER A 364 -15.00 -4.24 -8.13
N ALA A 365 -15.86 -3.74 -9.02
CA ALA A 365 -15.66 -2.41 -9.60
C ALA A 365 -15.66 -1.34 -8.50
N GLY A 366 -14.73 -0.39 -8.57
CA GLY A 366 -14.53 0.64 -7.55
C GLY A 366 -13.68 0.21 -6.35
N ALA A 367 -13.28 -1.07 -6.26
CA ALA A 367 -12.30 -1.48 -5.26
C ALA A 367 -10.93 -0.85 -5.55
N TYR A 368 -10.17 -0.58 -4.48
CA TYR A 368 -8.88 0.11 -4.59
C TYR A 368 -7.86 -0.45 -3.59
N GLY A 369 -6.58 -0.21 -3.85
CA GLY A 369 -5.52 -0.71 -2.99
C GLY A 369 -4.13 -0.32 -3.46
N TRP A 370 -3.12 -0.77 -2.73
CA TRP A 370 -1.72 -0.63 -3.10
C TRP A 370 -0.86 -1.70 -2.43
N GLY A 371 0.36 -1.81 -2.88
CA GLY A 371 1.39 -2.65 -2.28
C GLY A 371 2.59 -1.86 -1.80
N SER A 372 3.62 -2.57 -1.38
CA SER A 372 4.83 -2.01 -0.78
C SER A 372 6.09 -2.70 -1.28
N ALA A 373 7.22 -1.99 -1.23
CA ALA A 373 8.53 -2.55 -1.55
C ALA A 373 8.91 -3.74 -0.64
N TYR A 374 8.45 -3.75 0.60
CA TYR A 374 8.66 -4.87 1.54
C TYR A 374 7.64 -6.00 1.41
N TYR A 375 6.82 -5.98 0.34
CA TYR A 375 5.80 -6.97 -0.02
C TYR A 375 4.46 -6.94 0.76
N PRO A 376 4.19 -6.06 1.75
CA PRO A 376 2.83 -5.84 2.21
C PRO A 376 1.90 -5.34 1.09
N GLN A 377 0.60 -5.58 1.26
CA GLN A 377 -0.45 -5.06 0.38
C GLN A 377 -1.77 -4.89 1.13
N TYR A 378 -2.63 -4.03 0.59
CA TYR A 378 -3.99 -3.86 1.08
C TYR A 378 -4.99 -3.74 -0.08
N LEU A 379 -6.23 -4.02 0.27
CA LEU A 379 -7.41 -3.88 -0.58
C LEU A 379 -8.56 -3.30 0.24
N VAL A 380 -9.30 -2.36 -0.34
CA VAL A 380 -10.60 -1.89 0.13
C VAL A 380 -11.61 -2.13 -0.97
N ASP A 381 -12.69 -2.83 -0.65
CA ASP A 381 -13.80 -3.10 -1.56
C ASP A 381 -15.09 -2.49 -1.02
N PRO A 382 -15.49 -1.32 -1.51
CA PRO A 382 -16.69 -0.64 -1.04
C PRO A 382 -17.98 -1.41 -1.34
N GLN A 383 -18.04 -2.19 -2.41
CA GLN A 383 -19.23 -2.94 -2.79
C GLN A 383 -19.48 -4.10 -1.83
N GLU A 384 -18.43 -4.84 -1.47
CA GLU A 384 -18.49 -5.97 -0.55
C GLU A 384 -18.27 -5.55 0.92
N LYS A 385 -17.97 -4.26 1.15
CA LYS A 385 -17.61 -3.68 2.46
C LYS A 385 -16.44 -4.40 3.13
N ILE A 386 -15.43 -4.74 2.34
CA ILE A 386 -14.25 -5.49 2.78
C ILE A 386 -13.05 -4.56 2.91
N VAL A 387 -12.32 -4.73 4.02
CA VAL A 387 -10.92 -4.30 4.19
C VAL A 387 -10.07 -5.54 4.33
N ALA A 388 -9.03 -5.67 3.52
CA ALA A 388 -8.10 -6.79 3.59
C ALA A 388 -6.65 -6.32 3.53
N ILE A 389 -5.80 -6.86 4.39
CA ILE A 389 -4.39 -6.48 4.52
C ILE A 389 -3.54 -7.74 4.70
N PHE A 390 -2.43 -7.78 4.00
CA PHE A 390 -1.37 -8.76 4.19
C PHE A 390 -0.07 -8.03 4.50
N MET A 391 0.55 -8.31 5.64
CA MET A 391 1.82 -7.69 6.05
C MET A 391 2.93 -8.71 6.22
N THR A 392 4.08 -8.42 5.64
CA THR A 392 5.32 -9.19 5.75
C THR A 392 6.52 -8.25 5.52
N GLN A 393 7.76 -8.76 5.64
CA GLN A 393 9.00 -8.00 5.42
C GLN A 393 9.96 -8.75 4.50
N LEU A 394 9.66 -8.73 3.20
CA LEU A 394 10.45 -9.37 2.15
C LEU A 394 10.91 -8.34 1.12
N LEU A 395 12.23 -8.08 0.98
CA LEU A 395 12.80 -7.06 0.10
C LEU A 395 14.07 -7.54 -0.63
N PRO A 396 14.11 -7.61 -1.97
CA PRO A 396 12.95 -7.44 -2.85
C PRO A 396 11.87 -8.48 -2.62
N GLY A 397 10.62 -8.12 -2.94
CA GLY A 397 9.51 -9.07 -2.90
C GLY A 397 9.80 -10.26 -3.80
N GLY A 398 9.63 -11.47 -3.27
CA GLY A 398 9.84 -12.69 -4.05
C GLY A 398 8.75 -12.89 -5.10
N ASN A 399 9.02 -13.79 -6.05
CA ASN A 399 8.01 -14.22 -7.04
C ASN A 399 7.14 -15.36 -6.46
N THR A 400 6.55 -15.13 -5.29
CA THR A 400 5.73 -16.14 -4.60
C THR A 400 4.30 -16.26 -5.14
N GLY A 401 3.88 -15.29 -5.95
CA GLY A 401 2.50 -15.16 -6.42
C GLY A 401 1.47 -14.90 -5.29
N LEU A 402 1.93 -14.67 -4.05
CA LEU A 402 1.05 -14.44 -2.90
C LEU A 402 0.13 -13.23 -3.08
N ASN A 403 0.62 -12.15 -3.71
CA ASN A 403 -0.18 -10.94 -3.93
C ASN A 403 -1.45 -11.19 -4.76
N GLN A 404 -1.36 -12.07 -5.75
CA GLN A 404 -2.50 -12.45 -6.58
C GLN A 404 -3.35 -13.53 -5.89
N LYS A 405 -2.70 -14.57 -5.34
CA LYS A 405 -3.38 -15.66 -4.62
C LYS A 405 -4.16 -15.16 -3.42
N PHE A 406 -3.66 -14.15 -2.71
CA PHE A 406 -4.33 -13.52 -1.59
C PHE A 406 -5.75 -13.05 -1.97
N LYS A 407 -5.89 -12.27 -3.03
CA LYS A 407 -7.19 -11.78 -3.51
C LYS A 407 -8.11 -12.94 -3.90
N ILE A 408 -7.61 -13.85 -4.74
CA ILE A 408 -8.38 -15.02 -5.21
C ILE A 408 -8.88 -15.87 -4.01
N LEU A 409 -7.98 -16.18 -3.08
CA LEU A 409 -8.30 -17.07 -1.94
C LEU A 409 -9.18 -16.41 -0.89
N MET A 410 -9.17 -15.09 -0.79
CA MET A 410 -10.10 -14.34 0.03
C MET A 410 -11.50 -14.37 -0.61
N TYR A 411 -11.64 -13.93 -1.86
CA TYR A 411 -12.96 -13.83 -2.50
C TYR A 411 -13.63 -15.20 -2.75
N GLN A 412 -12.86 -16.27 -3.00
CA GLN A 412 -13.46 -17.60 -3.13
C GLN A 412 -14.10 -18.11 -1.82
N ALA A 413 -13.73 -17.52 -0.68
CA ALA A 413 -14.33 -17.84 0.61
C ALA A 413 -15.58 -17.00 0.93
N LEU A 414 -15.81 -15.91 0.20
CA LEU A 414 -17.00 -15.08 0.30
C LEU A 414 -18.14 -15.77 -0.46
N ILE A 415 -19.20 -16.19 0.24
CA ILE A 415 -20.30 -16.96 -0.33
C ILE A 415 -21.69 -16.39 -0.04
N LYS A 416 -21.76 -15.28 0.69
CA LYS A 416 -23.00 -14.52 0.93
C LYS A 416 -22.73 -13.02 1.04
#